data_828a12df9409355e9c28f38e682a3a50
#
_entry.id   828a12df9409355e9c28f38e682a3a50
#
_cell.length_a   1.000
_cell.length_b   1.000
_cell.length_c   1.000
_cell.angle_alpha   90.00
_cell.angle_beta   90.00
_cell.angle_gamma   90.00
#
_symmetry.space_group_name_H-M   'P 1'
#
loop_
_entity.id
_entity.type
_entity.pdbx_description
1 polymer ?
#
loop_
_entity_poly.entity_id
_entity_poly.type
_entity_poly.pdbx_seq_one_letter_code
_entity_poly.pdbx_strand_id
1 'polypeptide(L)'
;MGATATARGDRLAILEDELSNFRSMMEHVNLIPDEISLANIEAFGQTFPLNGELGGDHIIFLDFKRRYNLDVRIENAHRSGREDLAERLAVCRDRVGILLADASGHGTTDALLTAMLHQAFLTGVLYELETQGHVTTKLFDILNNRFHKSSSISKYLTMIYGEISEDGTFRFISAGHPKPLIFSAVHDRFAEIDPERMKNFLPVGLFPSEGDIDEQPAAVPMPASQQFSVNEVSLMGRGDILLLCTD
;
A
#
# COMPACT_ATOMS: atom_id res chain seq x y z
N MET A 1 -15.04 -45.61 -19.84
CA MET A 1 -15.11 -44.17 -20.19
C MET A 1 -15.96 -43.31 -19.23
N GLY A 2 -16.99 -43.86 -18.58
CA GLY A 2 -17.89 -43.10 -17.68
C GLY A 2 -17.21 -42.63 -16.37
N ALA A 3 -16.46 -43.45 -15.69
CA ALA A 3 -15.87 -43.14 -14.36
C ALA A 3 -14.85 -42.00 -14.38
N THR A 4 -14.10 -41.83 -15.47
CA THR A 4 -13.12 -40.73 -15.62
C THR A 4 -13.78 -39.39 -15.92
N ALA A 5 -14.97 -39.38 -16.56
CA ALA A 5 -15.72 -38.14 -16.82
C ALA A 5 -16.40 -37.64 -15.53
N THR A 6 -16.92 -38.52 -14.69
CA THR A 6 -17.55 -38.17 -13.40
C THR A 6 -16.48 -37.60 -12.44
N ALA A 7 -15.33 -38.26 -12.28
CA ALA A 7 -14.25 -37.78 -11.45
C ALA A 7 -13.67 -36.42 -11.91
N ARG A 8 -13.72 -36.10 -13.19
CA ARG A 8 -13.31 -34.81 -13.73
C ARG A 8 -14.37 -33.73 -13.43
N GLY A 9 -15.68 -34.07 -13.50
CA GLY A 9 -16.76 -33.18 -13.13
C GLY A 9 -16.74 -32.81 -11.64
N ASP A 10 -16.54 -33.80 -10.76
CA ASP A 10 -16.46 -33.59 -9.31
C ASP A 10 -15.26 -32.71 -8.94
N ARG A 11 -14.13 -32.91 -9.64
CA ARG A 11 -12.93 -32.07 -9.40
C ARG A 11 -13.10 -30.63 -9.87
N LEU A 12 -13.82 -30.40 -10.97
CA LEU A 12 -14.15 -29.04 -11.44
C LEU A 12 -15.06 -28.33 -10.45
N ALA A 13 -16.10 -29.00 -9.94
CA ALA A 13 -17.02 -28.43 -8.95
C ALA A 13 -16.29 -28.02 -7.66
N ILE A 14 -15.35 -28.85 -7.17
CA ILE A 14 -14.52 -28.50 -6.00
C ILE A 14 -13.66 -27.26 -6.29
N LEU A 15 -13.03 -27.17 -7.46
CA LEU A 15 -12.20 -26.02 -7.80
C LEU A 15 -13.01 -24.73 -7.96
N GLU A 16 -14.23 -24.83 -8.49
CA GLU A 16 -15.15 -23.68 -8.60
C GLU A 16 -15.58 -23.20 -7.21
N ASP A 17 -15.87 -24.11 -6.27
CA ASP A 17 -16.23 -23.78 -4.89
C ASP A 17 -15.06 -23.12 -4.15
N GLU A 18 -13.85 -23.68 -4.25
CA GLU A 18 -12.62 -23.10 -3.67
C GLU A 18 -12.32 -21.71 -4.24
N LEU A 19 -12.50 -21.51 -5.56
CA LEU A 19 -12.33 -20.20 -6.18
C LEU A 19 -13.38 -19.19 -5.68
N SER A 20 -14.64 -19.62 -5.52
CA SER A 20 -15.69 -18.78 -4.96
C SER A 20 -15.39 -18.37 -3.52
N ASN A 21 -14.91 -19.30 -2.69
CA ASN A 21 -14.51 -19.03 -1.32
C ASN A 21 -13.35 -18.04 -1.26
N PHE A 22 -12.34 -18.21 -2.13
CA PHE A 22 -11.22 -17.27 -2.23
C PHE A 22 -11.68 -15.86 -2.65
N ARG A 23 -12.60 -15.74 -3.60
CA ARG A 23 -13.21 -14.46 -4.01
C ARG A 23 -13.88 -13.76 -2.83
N SER A 24 -14.73 -14.48 -2.11
CA SER A 24 -15.42 -13.94 -0.94
C SER A 24 -14.44 -13.43 0.13
N MET A 25 -13.33 -14.13 0.35
CA MET A 25 -12.27 -13.65 1.24
C MET A 25 -11.62 -12.37 0.73
N MET A 26 -11.31 -12.29 -0.56
CA MET A 26 -10.66 -11.11 -1.16
C MET A 26 -11.56 -9.87 -1.18
N GLU A 27 -12.86 -10.03 -1.37
CA GLU A 27 -13.82 -8.93 -1.26
C GLU A 27 -13.77 -8.27 0.13
N HIS A 28 -13.60 -9.06 1.21
CA HIS A 28 -13.47 -8.54 2.57
C HIS A 28 -12.12 -7.84 2.82
N VAL A 29 -11.06 -8.22 2.09
CA VAL A 29 -9.75 -7.57 2.18
C VAL A 29 -9.75 -6.21 1.49
N ASN A 30 -10.52 -6.04 0.42
CA ASN A 30 -10.61 -4.82 -0.38
C ASN A 30 -11.65 -3.80 0.12
N LEU A 31 -12.05 -3.87 1.39
CA LEU A 31 -13.00 -2.91 1.95
C LEU A 31 -12.42 -1.49 1.96
N ILE A 32 -13.01 -0.64 1.13
CA ILE A 32 -12.75 0.81 1.09
C ILE A 32 -13.80 1.47 1.99
N PRO A 33 -13.42 2.30 2.98
CA PRO A 33 -14.39 2.96 3.83
C PRO A 33 -15.19 4.01 3.05
N ASP A 34 -16.47 4.16 3.38
CA ASP A 34 -17.34 5.17 2.79
C ASP A 34 -16.90 6.60 3.13
N GLU A 35 -16.25 6.79 4.27
CA GLU A 35 -15.79 8.09 4.77
C GLU A 35 -14.46 7.98 5.49
N ILE A 36 -13.66 9.05 5.43
CA ILE A 36 -12.43 9.24 6.23
C ILE A 36 -12.64 10.26 7.34
N SER A 37 -11.77 10.25 8.37
CA SER A 37 -11.91 11.12 9.56
C SER A 37 -11.45 12.57 9.36
N LEU A 38 -10.88 12.93 8.22
CA LEU A 38 -10.41 14.29 7.93
C LEU A 38 -11.59 15.19 7.54
N ALA A 39 -11.69 16.37 8.17
CA ALA A 39 -12.84 17.27 7.99
C ALA A 39 -12.85 17.99 6.63
N ASN A 40 -11.67 18.26 6.07
CA ASN A 40 -11.52 19.09 4.87
C ASN A 40 -11.18 18.25 3.61
N ILE A 41 -11.13 16.94 3.72
CA ILE A 41 -10.71 16.03 2.65
C ILE A 41 -11.73 14.91 2.52
N GLU A 42 -12.18 14.71 1.30
CA GLU A 42 -12.98 13.56 0.90
C GLU A 42 -12.10 12.58 0.12
N ALA A 43 -12.26 11.29 0.34
CA ALA A 43 -11.53 10.26 -0.38
C ALA A 43 -12.49 9.21 -0.93
N PHE A 44 -12.24 8.82 -2.17
CA PHE A 44 -12.94 7.75 -2.85
C PHE A 44 -11.92 6.82 -3.51
N GLY A 45 -12.20 5.53 -3.56
CA GLY A 45 -11.36 4.57 -4.26
C GLY A 45 -12.20 3.44 -4.85
N GLN A 46 -11.74 2.90 -5.97
CA GLN A 46 -12.40 1.77 -6.62
C GLN A 46 -11.38 0.95 -7.42
N THR A 47 -11.54 -0.37 -7.43
CA THR A 47 -10.78 -1.29 -8.29
C THR A 47 -11.71 -1.90 -9.33
N PHE A 48 -11.18 -2.10 -10.55
CA PHE A 48 -11.89 -2.71 -11.67
C PHE A 48 -11.08 -3.89 -12.18
N PRO A 49 -11.40 -5.14 -11.78
CA PRO A 49 -10.70 -6.30 -12.31
C PRO A 49 -10.83 -6.43 -13.83
N LEU A 50 -9.72 -6.63 -14.53
CA LEU A 50 -9.69 -6.74 -15.99
C LEU A 50 -10.42 -8.00 -16.48
N ASN A 51 -10.20 -9.13 -15.83
CA ASN A 51 -10.75 -10.43 -16.22
C ASN A 51 -11.30 -11.14 -14.99
N GLY A 52 -12.61 -11.09 -14.81
CA GLY A 52 -13.29 -11.78 -13.71
C GLY A 52 -13.53 -10.87 -12.51
N GLU A 53 -13.56 -11.45 -11.30
CA GLU A 53 -13.97 -10.77 -10.07
C GLU A 53 -12.78 -10.37 -9.18
N LEU A 54 -11.56 -10.84 -9.50
CA LEU A 54 -10.33 -10.55 -8.77
C LEU A 54 -9.25 -10.00 -9.70
N GLY A 55 -8.60 -8.92 -9.26
CA GLY A 55 -7.48 -8.28 -9.94
C GLY A 55 -6.21 -8.24 -9.08
N GLY A 56 -5.12 -7.74 -9.68
CA GLY A 56 -3.87 -7.44 -9.01
C GLY A 56 -3.87 -6.09 -8.28
N ASP A 57 -4.83 -5.23 -8.59
CA ASP A 57 -4.98 -3.92 -7.95
C ASP A 57 -5.47 -4.03 -6.52
N HIS A 58 -4.90 -3.22 -5.64
CA HIS A 58 -5.28 -3.19 -4.24
C HIS A 58 -5.20 -1.79 -3.65
N ILE A 59 -6.24 -1.40 -2.91
CA ILE A 59 -6.33 -0.11 -2.24
C ILE A 59 -6.50 -0.34 -0.74
N ILE A 60 -5.73 0.39 0.07
CA ILE A 60 -5.91 0.43 1.53
C ILE A 60 -6.03 1.89 1.96
N PHE A 61 -7.14 2.24 2.59
CA PHE A 61 -7.26 3.46 3.37
C PHE A 61 -6.89 3.18 4.82
N LEU A 62 -5.91 3.92 5.31
CA LEU A 62 -5.40 3.82 6.67
C LEU A 62 -5.82 5.06 7.46
N ASP A 63 -7.09 5.08 7.86
CA ASP A 63 -7.58 6.10 8.77
C ASP A 63 -7.07 5.79 10.19
N PHE A 64 -6.01 6.45 10.59
CA PHE A 64 -5.33 6.17 11.86
C PHE A 64 -6.26 6.38 13.05
N LYS A 65 -7.08 7.43 13.04
CA LYS A 65 -8.00 7.78 14.12
C LYS A 65 -9.14 6.78 14.29
N ARG A 66 -9.68 6.25 13.18
CA ARG A 66 -10.75 5.26 13.19
C ARG A 66 -10.24 3.85 13.46
N ARG A 67 -9.06 3.52 12.92
CA ARG A 67 -8.52 2.15 12.96
C ARG A 67 -7.79 1.83 14.25
N TYR A 68 -7.15 2.83 14.86
CA TYR A 68 -6.30 2.63 16.04
C TYR A 68 -6.77 3.50 17.20
N ASN A 69 -6.73 2.95 18.41
CA ASN A 69 -6.99 3.73 19.61
C ASN A 69 -5.76 4.59 19.94
N LEU A 70 -5.63 5.73 19.25
CA LEU A 70 -4.50 6.64 19.40
C LEU A 70 -4.43 7.22 20.82
N ASP A 71 -5.59 7.50 21.46
CA ASP A 71 -5.62 8.11 22.79
C ASP A 71 -4.99 7.19 23.82
N VAL A 72 -5.36 5.91 23.83
CA VAL A 72 -4.75 4.91 24.73
C VAL A 72 -3.26 4.73 24.44
N ARG A 73 -2.86 4.74 23.16
CA ARG A 73 -1.44 4.61 22.79
C ARG A 73 -0.62 5.81 23.26
N ILE A 74 -1.13 7.02 23.10
CA ILE A 74 -0.49 8.25 23.57
C ILE A 74 -0.36 8.23 25.10
N GLU A 75 -1.43 7.87 25.80
CA GLU A 75 -1.40 7.76 27.26
C GLU A 75 -0.38 6.72 27.75
N ASN A 76 -0.29 5.56 27.10
CA ASN A 76 0.70 4.56 27.42
C ASN A 76 2.13 5.03 27.14
N ALA A 77 2.35 5.79 26.08
CA ALA A 77 3.64 6.39 25.76
C ALA A 77 4.06 7.38 26.87
N HIS A 78 3.18 8.28 27.30
CA HIS A 78 3.43 9.19 28.42
C HIS A 78 3.74 8.44 29.70
N ARG A 79 2.94 7.43 30.08
CA ARG A 79 3.19 6.62 31.30
C ARG A 79 4.55 5.91 31.26
N SER A 80 5.05 5.61 30.06
CA SER A 80 6.34 4.94 29.85
C SER A 80 7.50 5.92 29.68
N GLY A 81 7.25 7.25 29.82
CA GLY A 81 8.27 8.30 29.62
C GLY A 81 8.73 8.43 28.16
N ARG A 82 7.93 7.98 27.18
CA ARG A 82 8.24 8.05 25.75
C ARG A 82 7.52 9.23 25.10
N GLU A 83 7.92 10.44 25.49
CA GLU A 83 7.27 11.68 25.05
C GLU A 83 7.35 11.86 23.52
N ASP A 84 8.49 11.59 22.91
CA ASP A 84 8.66 11.66 21.45
C ASP A 84 7.70 10.74 20.70
N LEU A 85 7.39 9.56 21.28
CA LEU A 85 6.42 8.63 20.71
C LEU A 85 5.01 9.20 20.81
N ALA A 86 4.66 9.76 21.97
CA ALA A 86 3.36 10.38 22.21
C ALA A 86 3.09 11.52 21.23
N GLU A 87 4.08 12.40 21.02
CA GLU A 87 3.99 13.51 20.06
C GLU A 87 3.76 13.01 18.62
N ARG A 88 4.53 11.99 18.19
CA ARG A 88 4.38 11.43 16.84
C ARG A 88 3.04 10.74 16.63
N LEU A 89 2.56 10.00 17.63
CA LEU A 89 1.22 9.39 17.60
C LEU A 89 0.11 10.46 17.53
N ALA A 90 0.28 11.59 18.22
CA ALA A 90 -0.69 12.68 18.18
C ALA A 90 -0.85 13.26 16.77
N VAL A 91 0.24 13.38 16.00
CA VAL A 91 0.21 13.85 14.60
C VAL A 91 -0.60 12.91 13.69
N CYS A 92 -0.67 11.61 14.00
CA CYS A 92 -1.46 10.66 13.21
C CYS A 92 -2.98 10.92 13.29
N ARG A 93 -3.47 11.73 14.25
CA ARG A 93 -4.89 12.07 14.37
C ARG A 93 -5.41 12.88 13.18
N ASP A 94 -4.52 13.66 12.55
CA ASP A 94 -4.85 14.60 11.48
C ASP A 94 -4.34 14.11 10.12
N ARG A 95 -4.15 12.79 10.00
CA ARG A 95 -3.65 12.14 8.78
C ARG A 95 -4.44 10.88 8.42
N VAL A 96 -4.54 10.66 7.13
CA VAL A 96 -5.01 9.40 6.55
C VAL A 96 -3.98 8.87 5.58
N GLY A 97 -3.57 7.61 5.76
CA GLY A 97 -2.71 6.91 4.83
C GLY A 97 -3.52 6.30 3.68
N ILE A 98 -2.93 6.30 2.49
CA ILE A 98 -3.47 5.67 1.29
C ILE A 98 -2.36 4.81 0.69
N LEU A 99 -2.61 3.52 0.55
CA LEU A 99 -1.76 2.62 -0.21
C LEU A 99 -2.52 2.17 -1.44
N LEU A 100 -1.92 2.34 -2.61
CA LEU A 100 -2.37 1.79 -3.87
C LEU A 100 -1.23 0.91 -4.40
N ALA A 101 -1.55 -0.32 -4.74
CA ALA A 101 -0.59 -1.30 -5.27
C ALA A 101 -1.20 -2.06 -6.43
N ASP A 102 -0.34 -2.46 -7.37
CA ASP A 102 -0.70 -3.28 -8.50
C ASP A 102 0.34 -4.40 -8.67
N ALA A 103 -0.14 -5.64 -8.75
CA ALA A 103 0.70 -6.81 -8.99
C ALA A 103 0.95 -7.01 -10.48
N SER A 104 2.17 -7.43 -10.83
CA SER A 104 2.59 -7.69 -12.21
C SER A 104 1.81 -8.84 -12.88
N GLY A 105 0.49 -8.67 -13.06
CA GLY A 105 -0.43 -9.63 -13.67
C GLY A 105 -1.87 -9.41 -13.22
N HIS A 106 -2.79 -10.20 -13.78
CA HIS A 106 -4.24 -10.00 -13.59
C HIS A 106 -4.99 -11.29 -13.22
N GLY A 107 -4.28 -12.27 -12.68
CA GLY A 107 -4.86 -13.56 -12.30
C GLY A 107 -5.05 -13.72 -10.79
N THR A 108 -5.62 -14.85 -10.40
CA THR A 108 -5.85 -15.23 -8.99
C THR A 108 -4.55 -15.23 -8.16
N THR A 109 -3.42 -15.58 -8.77
CA THR A 109 -2.11 -15.56 -8.10
C THR A 109 -1.67 -14.13 -7.76
N ASP A 110 -2.06 -13.15 -8.57
CA ASP A 110 -1.73 -11.73 -8.36
C ASP A 110 -2.59 -11.14 -7.24
N ALA A 111 -3.87 -11.52 -7.17
CA ALA A 111 -4.73 -11.23 -6.02
C ALA A 111 -4.19 -11.81 -4.70
N LEU A 112 -3.55 -12.98 -4.72
CA LEU A 112 -2.89 -13.54 -3.53
C LEU A 112 -1.69 -12.70 -3.09
N LEU A 113 -0.88 -12.19 -4.04
CA LEU A 113 0.25 -11.31 -3.71
C LEU A 113 -0.22 -10.03 -3.04
N THR A 114 -1.30 -9.41 -3.53
CA THR A 114 -1.85 -8.20 -2.92
C THR A 114 -2.48 -8.46 -1.55
N ALA A 115 -3.09 -9.64 -1.34
CA ALA A 115 -3.55 -10.06 -0.01
C ALA A 115 -2.37 -10.24 0.97
N MET A 116 -1.25 -10.82 0.52
CA MET A 116 -0.03 -10.93 1.31
C MET A 116 0.52 -9.54 1.66
N LEU A 117 0.56 -8.61 0.70
CA LEU A 117 0.95 -7.22 0.92
C LEU A 117 0.04 -6.56 1.97
N HIS A 118 -1.27 -6.72 1.84
CA HIS A 118 -2.26 -6.16 2.78
C HIS A 118 -1.94 -6.55 4.23
N GLN A 119 -1.80 -7.83 4.50
CA GLN A 119 -1.55 -8.32 5.85
C GLN A 119 -0.16 -7.93 6.37
N ALA A 120 0.88 -8.02 5.54
CA ALA A 120 2.22 -7.62 5.91
C ALA A 120 2.31 -6.11 6.19
N PHE A 121 1.68 -5.29 5.35
CA PHE A 121 1.62 -3.84 5.53
C PHE A 121 0.89 -3.45 6.82
N LEU A 122 -0.32 -3.95 7.05
CA LEU A 122 -1.09 -3.59 8.25
C LEU A 122 -0.43 -4.06 9.55
N THR A 123 0.20 -5.23 9.52
CA THR A 123 0.99 -5.73 10.66
C THR A 123 2.21 -4.84 10.91
N GLY A 124 2.90 -4.45 9.84
CA GLY A 124 4.01 -3.53 9.91
C GLY A 124 3.62 -2.15 10.43
N VAL A 125 2.51 -1.58 9.95
CA VAL A 125 1.97 -0.30 10.45
C VAL A 125 1.68 -0.38 11.95
N LEU A 126 1.04 -1.46 12.42
CA LEU A 126 0.77 -1.65 13.84
C LEU A 126 2.07 -1.61 14.66
N TYR A 127 3.10 -2.33 14.21
CA TYR A 127 4.41 -2.36 14.86
C TYR A 127 5.09 -0.97 14.84
N GLU A 128 5.04 -0.27 13.70
CA GLU A 128 5.60 1.08 13.55
C GLU A 128 4.91 2.09 14.47
N LEU A 129 3.58 2.04 14.61
CA LEU A 129 2.87 2.90 15.56
C LEU A 129 3.27 2.65 17.01
N GLU A 130 3.56 1.40 17.40
CA GLU A 130 3.98 1.06 18.77
C GLU A 130 5.44 1.43 19.07
N THR A 131 6.29 1.40 18.05
CA THR A 131 7.73 1.61 18.21
C THR A 131 8.19 2.99 17.80
N GLN A 132 7.67 3.54 16.71
CA GLN A 132 8.08 4.81 16.09
C GLN A 132 7.02 5.92 16.21
N GLY A 133 5.75 5.56 16.44
CA GLY A 133 4.62 6.50 16.51
C GLY A 133 4.09 6.97 15.14
N HIS A 134 4.67 6.53 14.05
CA HIS A 134 4.27 6.84 12.68
C HIS A 134 4.84 5.80 11.72
N VAL A 135 4.35 5.75 10.49
CA VAL A 135 4.87 4.86 9.44
C VAL A 135 6.17 5.44 8.89
N THR A 136 7.24 4.65 8.92
CA THR A 136 8.56 5.04 8.42
C THR A 136 8.89 4.40 7.08
N THR A 137 9.90 4.91 6.38
CA THR A 137 10.43 4.29 5.14
C THR A 137 11.01 2.91 5.40
N LYS A 138 11.44 2.63 6.63
CA LYS A 138 11.98 1.32 7.04
C LYS A 138 10.97 0.17 6.84
N LEU A 139 9.69 0.42 7.06
CA LEU A 139 8.63 -0.56 6.78
C LEU A 139 8.69 -1.02 5.31
N PHE A 140 8.90 -0.08 4.38
CA PHE A 140 8.92 -0.40 2.94
C PHE A 140 10.18 -1.13 2.52
N ASP A 141 11.33 -0.85 3.15
CA ASP A 141 12.54 -1.66 2.97
C ASP A 141 12.31 -3.11 3.41
N ILE A 142 11.67 -3.30 4.57
CA ILE A 142 11.33 -4.63 5.09
C ILE A 142 10.36 -5.36 4.16
N LEU A 143 9.30 -4.69 3.71
CA LEU A 143 8.34 -5.25 2.75
C LEU A 143 9.04 -5.64 1.44
N ASN A 144 9.83 -4.74 0.86
CA ASN A 144 10.58 -4.98 -0.36
C ASN A 144 11.48 -6.21 -0.27
N ASN A 145 12.29 -6.30 0.78
CA ASN A 145 13.20 -7.44 1.00
C ASN A 145 12.41 -8.74 1.23
N ARG A 146 11.29 -8.67 1.94
CA ARG A 146 10.44 -9.82 2.19
C ARG A 146 9.83 -10.35 0.90
N PHE A 147 9.31 -9.48 0.03
CA PHE A 147 8.78 -9.87 -1.27
C PHE A 147 9.87 -10.39 -2.20
N HIS A 148 11.04 -9.74 -2.24
CA HIS A 148 12.19 -10.20 -3.02
C HIS A 148 12.60 -11.63 -2.67
N LYS A 149 12.69 -11.97 -1.38
CA LYS A 149 13.06 -13.32 -0.91
C LYS A 149 11.94 -14.36 -1.08
N SER A 150 10.69 -13.92 -1.11
CA SER A 150 9.53 -14.85 -1.22
C SER A 150 9.17 -15.18 -2.66
N SER A 151 9.61 -14.39 -3.63
CA SER A 151 9.26 -14.59 -5.02
C SER A 151 10.14 -15.64 -5.68
N SER A 152 9.72 -16.90 -5.58
CA SER A 152 10.23 -17.98 -6.46
C SER A 152 9.81 -17.81 -7.92
N ILE A 153 8.93 -16.86 -8.20
CA ILE A 153 8.38 -16.48 -9.50
C ILE A 153 8.74 -14.99 -9.67
N SER A 154 9.14 -14.58 -10.86
CA SER A 154 9.50 -13.20 -11.23
C SER A 154 8.29 -12.24 -11.13
N LYS A 155 7.66 -12.17 -9.95
CA LYS A 155 6.52 -11.32 -9.65
C LYS A 155 6.96 -10.14 -8.79
N TYR A 156 6.50 -8.97 -9.12
CA TYR A 156 6.76 -7.73 -8.40
C TYR A 156 5.45 -6.93 -8.26
N LEU A 157 5.49 -5.92 -7.42
CA LEU A 157 4.36 -5.04 -7.15
C LEU A 157 4.79 -3.60 -7.44
N THR A 158 4.02 -2.87 -8.23
CA THR A 158 4.12 -1.40 -8.20
C THR A 158 3.32 -0.90 -7.00
N MET A 159 3.77 0.18 -6.37
CA MET A 159 3.12 0.67 -5.16
C MET A 159 3.37 2.16 -4.96
N ILE A 160 2.33 2.86 -4.50
CA ILE A 160 2.42 4.18 -3.88
C ILE A 160 1.78 4.11 -2.50
N TYR A 161 2.50 4.59 -1.49
CA TYR A 161 1.93 4.84 -0.17
C TYR A 161 2.15 6.30 0.19
N GLY A 162 1.11 6.96 0.64
CA GLY A 162 1.24 8.33 1.12
C GLY A 162 0.25 8.64 2.23
N GLU A 163 0.58 9.66 3.00
CA GLU A 163 -0.25 10.21 4.04
C GLU A 163 -0.69 11.61 3.64
N ILE A 164 -2.00 11.85 3.65
CA ILE A 164 -2.58 13.17 3.46
C ILE A 164 -2.97 13.74 4.81
N SER A 165 -2.59 15.00 5.05
CA SER A 165 -2.94 15.77 6.25
C SER A 165 -4.10 16.71 5.97
N GLU A 166 -4.79 17.18 7.02
CA GLU A 166 -5.93 18.12 6.89
C GLU A 166 -5.59 19.43 6.17
N ASP A 167 -4.32 19.84 6.17
CA ASP A 167 -3.83 21.03 5.47
C ASP A 167 -3.63 20.80 3.96
N GLY A 168 -3.92 19.60 3.45
CA GLY A 168 -3.75 19.23 2.05
C GLY A 168 -2.33 18.80 1.68
N THR A 169 -1.42 18.64 2.62
CA THR A 169 -0.08 18.12 2.34
C THR A 169 -0.13 16.61 2.16
N PHE A 170 0.33 16.12 1.00
CA PHE A 170 0.47 14.69 0.68
C PHE A 170 1.94 14.30 0.67
N ARG A 171 2.35 13.49 1.62
CA ARG A 171 3.72 12.94 1.73
C ARG A 171 3.68 11.47 1.34
N PHE A 172 4.49 11.08 0.36
CA PHE A 172 4.38 9.74 -0.22
C PHE A 172 5.72 9.16 -0.65
N ILE A 173 5.75 7.85 -0.76
CA ILE A 173 6.77 7.06 -1.43
C ILE A 173 6.14 6.39 -2.66
N SER A 174 6.93 6.18 -3.71
CA SER A 174 6.50 5.51 -4.93
C SER A 174 7.52 4.47 -5.34
N ALA A 175 7.05 3.27 -5.67
CA ALA A 175 7.85 2.11 -6.09
C ALA A 175 7.33 1.59 -7.43
N GLY A 176 7.88 2.11 -8.54
CA GLY A 176 7.49 1.74 -9.89
C GLY A 176 6.06 2.14 -10.28
N HIS A 177 5.38 2.95 -9.45
CA HIS A 177 3.99 3.30 -9.62
C HIS A 177 3.83 4.59 -10.43
N PRO A 178 2.71 4.77 -11.18
CA PRO A 178 2.41 6.03 -11.84
C PRO A 178 2.43 7.23 -10.90
N LYS A 179 2.80 8.39 -11.42
CA LYS A 179 2.88 9.63 -10.64
C LYS A 179 1.49 10.07 -10.18
N PRO A 180 1.36 10.64 -8.96
CA PRO A 180 0.16 11.36 -8.58
C PRO A 180 -0.19 12.46 -9.60
N LEU A 181 -1.46 12.60 -9.91
CA LEU A 181 -1.97 13.70 -10.70
C LEU A 181 -2.69 14.67 -9.77
N ILE A 182 -2.39 15.95 -9.89
CA ILE A 182 -3.03 17.00 -9.09
C ILE A 182 -3.78 17.92 -10.04
N PHE A 183 -5.10 17.99 -9.89
CA PHE A 183 -5.92 18.97 -10.58
C PHE A 183 -6.15 20.17 -9.67
N SER A 184 -5.80 21.36 -10.13
CA SER A 184 -6.06 22.60 -9.39
C SER A 184 -7.37 23.22 -9.85
N ALA A 185 -8.33 23.30 -8.95
CA ALA A 185 -9.63 23.91 -9.20
C ALA A 185 -9.52 25.42 -9.49
N VAL A 186 -8.56 26.10 -8.84
CA VAL A 186 -8.34 27.55 -9.04
C VAL A 186 -7.80 27.85 -10.44
N HIS A 187 -6.94 26.98 -10.96
CA HIS A 187 -6.29 27.18 -12.26
C HIS A 187 -6.96 26.39 -13.39
N ASP A 188 -7.98 25.58 -13.08
CA ASP A 188 -8.71 24.71 -14.02
C ASP A 188 -7.78 23.86 -14.91
N ARG A 189 -6.74 23.29 -14.30
CA ARG A 189 -5.74 22.47 -15.00
C ARG A 189 -4.99 21.53 -14.05
N PHE A 190 -4.38 20.51 -14.64
CA PHE A 190 -3.42 19.69 -13.90
C PHE A 190 -2.15 20.47 -13.58
N ALA A 191 -1.69 20.36 -12.35
CA ALA A 191 -0.41 20.88 -11.92
C ALA A 191 0.72 19.94 -12.42
N GLU A 192 1.74 20.54 -13.01
CA GLU A 192 2.93 19.79 -13.42
C GLU A 192 3.81 19.52 -12.20
N ILE A 193 4.04 18.24 -11.92
CA ILE A 193 5.04 17.82 -10.93
C ILE A 193 6.35 17.62 -11.67
N ASP A 194 7.36 18.42 -11.34
CA ASP A 194 8.70 18.31 -11.91
C ASP A 194 9.27 16.90 -11.71
N PRO A 195 9.54 16.15 -12.78
CA PRO A 195 10.06 14.79 -12.67
C PRO A 195 11.38 14.67 -11.89
N GLU A 196 12.22 15.71 -11.93
CA GLU A 196 13.52 15.73 -11.24
C GLU A 196 13.37 15.86 -9.72
N ARG A 197 12.22 16.38 -9.27
CA ARG A 197 11.91 16.52 -7.84
C ARG A 197 11.21 15.29 -7.25
N MET A 198 10.78 14.36 -8.10
CA MET A 198 10.05 13.17 -7.67
C MET A 198 10.95 11.94 -7.70
N LYS A 199 11.15 11.34 -6.54
CA LYS A 199 11.86 10.08 -6.42
C LYS A 199 10.88 8.93 -6.59
N ASN A 200 11.11 8.12 -7.61
CA ASN A 200 10.39 6.88 -7.87
C ASN A 200 11.39 5.72 -7.81
N PHE A 201 11.08 4.73 -7.00
CA PHE A 201 11.91 3.55 -6.80
C PHE A 201 11.47 2.44 -7.74
N LEU A 202 12.27 1.37 -7.84
CA LEU A 202 11.88 0.19 -8.59
C LEU A 202 10.73 -0.53 -7.89
N PRO A 203 9.94 -1.31 -8.64
CA PRO A 203 8.84 -2.08 -8.06
C PRO A 203 9.27 -2.95 -6.88
N VAL A 204 8.39 -3.08 -5.90
CA VAL A 204 8.61 -3.88 -4.70
C VAL A 204 8.84 -5.35 -5.05
N GLY A 205 9.90 -5.92 -4.50
CA GLY A 205 10.29 -7.32 -4.71
C GLY A 205 11.19 -7.55 -5.94
N LEU A 206 11.43 -6.52 -6.78
CA LEU A 206 12.27 -6.68 -7.98
C LEU A 206 13.76 -6.74 -7.62
N PHE A 207 14.22 -5.88 -6.70
CA PHE A 207 15.59 -5.85 -6.18
C PHE A 207 15.58 -5.65 -4.67
N PRO A 208 16.59 -6.13 -3.93
CA PRO A 208 16.68 -5.90 -2.50
C PRO A 208 16.91 -4.41 -2.18
N SER A 209 16.49 -4.00 -1.00
CA SER A 209 16.85 -2.69 -0.43
C SER A 209 18.28 -2.69 0.10
N GLU A 210 18.90 -1.50 0.18
CA GLU A 210 20.23 -1.33 0.74
C GLU A 210 20.30 -1.77 2.20
N GLY A 211 21.37 -2.51 2.54
CA GLY A 211 21.65 -2.89 3.95
C GLY A 211 20.79 -4.01 4.49
N ASP A 212 20.23 -4.87 3.64
CA ASP A 212 19.61 -6.12 4.10
C ASP A 212 20.70 -7.04 4.72
N ILE A 213 20.67 -7.15 6.04
CA ILE A 213 21.64 -7.97 6.82
C ILE A 213 21.50 -9.48 6.56
N ASP A 214 20.34 -9.90 6.07
CA ASP A 214 20.06 -11.31 5.76
C ASP A 214 20.35 -11.66 4.30
N GLU A 215 20.85 -10.69 3.52
CA GLU A 215 21.22 -10.91 2.14
C GLU A 215 22.57 -11.63 2.05
N GLN A 216 22.60 -12.77 1.36
CA GLN A 216 23.87 -13.38 1.01
C GLN A 216 24.52 -12.54 -0.11
N PRO A 217 25.87 -12.34 -0.07
CA PRO A 217 26.54 -11.58 -1.11
C PRO A 217 26.20 -12.11 -2.49
N ALA A 218 25.55 -11.28 -3.31
CA ALA A 218 25.21 -11.65 -4.67
C ALA A 218 26.48 -11.91 -5.49
N ALA A 219 26.48 -12.97 -6.28
CA ALA A 219 27.58 -13.31 -7.19
C ALA A 219 27.72 -12.32 -8.37
N VAL A 220 26.78 -11.38 -8.52
CA VAL A 220 26.75 -10.36 -9.57
C VAL A 220 26.62 -8.99 -8.90
N PRO A 221 27.41 -7.97 -9.32
CA PRO A 221 27.21 -6.60 -8.83
C PRO A 221 25.77 -6.15 -9.11
N MET A 222 25.00 -5.89 -8.06
CA MET A 222 23.67 -5.36 -8.18
C MET A 222 23.72 -3.88 -8.58
N PRO A 223 22.79 -3.38 -9.43
CA PRO A 223 22.66 -1.95 -9.62
C PRO A 223 22.40 -1.28 -8.27
N ALA A 224 22.84 -0.01 -8.13
CA ALA A 224 22.87 0.71 -6.87
C ALA A 224 21.63 0.42 -5.99
N SER A 225 21.92 -0.01 -4.79
CA SER A 225 20.97 -0.25 -3.70
C SER A 225 19.94 0.88 -3.58
N GLN A 226 18.70 0.51 -3.34
CA GLN A 226 17.60 1.45 -3.24
C GLN A 226 17.26 1.75 -1.79
N GLN A 227 17.20 3.02 -1.47
CA GLN A 227 16.71 3.50 -0.19
C GLN A 227 15.43 4.30 -0.42
N PHE A 228 14.32 3.85 0.14
CA PHE A 228 13.06 4.58 0.06
C PHE A 228 13.16 5.98 0.67
N SER A 229 12.66 6.97 -0.03
CA SER A 229 12.59 8.34 0.45
C SER A 229 11.22 8.96 0.18
N VAL A 230 10.88 9.95 0.99
CA VAL A 230 9.58 10.61 0.96
C VAL A 230 9.60 11.73 -0.08
N ASN A 231 8.57 11.76 -0.92
CA ASN A 231 8.18 12.89 -1.74
C ASN A 231 7.10 13.69 -1.02
N GLU A 232 6.94 14.96 -1.37
CA GLU A 232 5.91 15.82 -0.81
C GLU A 232 5.30 16.70 -1.89
N VAL A 233 3.98 16.77 -1.88
CA VAL A 233 3.19 17.68 -2.72
C VAL A 233 2.09 18.30 -1.85
N SER A 234 1.66 19.52 -2.20
CA SER A 234 0.60 20.22 -1.48
C SER A 234 -0.57 20.49 -2.41
N LEU A 235 -1.77 20.18 -1.94
CA LEU A 235 -3.02 20.65 -2.51
C LEU A 235 -3.22 22.10 -2.04
N MET A 236 -3.28 23.03 -2.98
CA MET A 236 -3.14 24.46 -2.70
C MET A 236 -4.47 25.16 -2.42
N GLY A 237 -5.59 24.51 -2.72
CA GLY A 237 -6.87 25.18 -2.65
C GLY A 237 -8.07 24.26 -2.48
N ARG A 238 -9.19 24.91 -2.14
CA ARG A 238 -10.46 24.20 -2.01
C ARG A 238 -10.93 23.71 -3.37
N GLY A 239 -11.27 22.43 -3.46
CA GLY A 239 -11.69 21.77 -4.70
C GLY A 239 -10.54 21.21 -5.53
N ASP A 240 -9.28 21.31 -5.07
CA ASP A 240 -8.17 20.60 -5.70
C ASP A 240 -8.36 19.08 -5.54
N ILE A 241 -7.94 18.33 -6.54
CA ILE A 241 -8.11 16.87 -6.58
C ILE A 241 -6.75 16.20 -6.69
N LEU A 242 -6.47 15.27 -5.80
CA LEU A 242 -5.36 14.33 -5.91
C LEU A 242 -5.91 13.02 -6.50
N LEU A 243 -5.38 12.61 -7.65
CA LEU A 243 -5.73 11.35 -8.31
C LEU A 243 -4.53 10.41 -8.28
N LEU A 244 -4.74 9.22 -7.76
CA LEU A 244 -3.83 8.09 -7.82
C LEU A 244 -4.47 7.00 -8.67
N CYS A 245 -3.73 6.40 -9.59
CA CYS A 245 -4.25 5.35 -10.48
C CYS A 245 -3.17 4.31 -10.78
N THR A 246 -3.58 3.09 -11.06
CA THR A 246 -2.79 2.04 -11.71
C THR A 246 -2.83 2.21 -13.22
N ASP A 247 -2.02 1.51 -13.97
CA ASP A 247 -1.96 1.48 -15.44
C ASP A 247 -2.94 0.46 -16.07
#